data_4b5f9b5ff0f33143111b1c242f2729aa
#
_entry.id   4b5f9b5ff0f33143111b1c242f2729aa
#
_cell.length_a   1.000
_cell.length_b   1.000
_cell.length_c   1.000
_cell.angle_alpha   90.00
_cell.angle_beta   90.00
_cell.angle_gamma   90.00
#
_symmetry.space_group_name_H-M   'P 1'
#
loop_
_entity.id
_entity.type
_entity.pdbx_description
1 polymer ?
#
loop_
_entity_poly.entity_id
_entity_poly.type
_entity_poly.pdbx_seq_one_letter_code
_entity_poly.pdbx_strand_id
1 'polypeptide(L)'
;MPMFLPLKKDGLVGFEGGVDGRVLDLDTAVKDGVLGGVELGGCGGGVGEKLDLKKMIEELNLPEIPSVFICPISLETMQDPVTLCTGQTYEKTNILKWFSLGHYTCPTTMQELWDDTVTPNRTLYHLIYSWFSQKYVQMKKRSEDAQGRASELLIILKKAKGQVRIQTLKELRQLVGSHSTARKTIIDEGGVALLLSLLGPFTSYAVGSEVIAILVNLNLSSDSKSNLMQPAKVSSVVDILNEGSIEIKVNCIRLIKTLMGEKDFRAETISSHSLLVALMRLVRDRKQPNGHLPALGLLKLICIHKQVRSLIVSIGAVPPLVELVHFLNPECMELALFVLDALSSVPEGREALKDCQNTIPNMVKLLMRISENCTRHALSILWSVCKLSPEECSSVAVDAGLAAKLLLVIQSGCSAELKQRAAELLKLCSLNYSDTIFISKCKLTRTIQ
;
A
#
# COMPACT_ATOMS: atom_id res chain seq x y z
N MET A 1 -29.11 -33.66 37.14
CA MET A 1 -27.91 -34.53 37.38
C MET A 1 -27.49 -35.11 36.06
N PRO A 2 -26.37 -34.73 35.48
CA PRO A 2 -25.64 -35.58 34.53
C PRO A 2 -24.30 -36.02 35.12
N MET A 3 -24.02 -37.29 34.89
CA MET A 3 -22.86 -38.06 35.37
C MET A 3 -21.53 -37.54 34.78
N PHE A 4 -20.56 -37.43 35.66
CA PHE A 4 -19.14 -37.32 35.30
C PHE A 4 -18.58 -38.69 34.93
N LEU A 5 -18.00 -38.80 33.71
CA LEU A 5 -17.12 -39.91 33.33
C LEU A 5 -15.66 -39.50 33.52
N PRO A 6 -14.79 -40.34 34.03
CA PRO A 6 -13.39 -40.00 34.30
C PRO A 6 -12.52 -40.15 33.04
N LEU A 7 -11.71 -39.11 32.76
CA LEU A 7 -10.65 -39.17 31.77
C LEU A 7 -9.48 -40.03 32.25
N LYS A 8 -9.06 -40.94 31.41
CA LYS A 8 -7.90 -41.82 31.55
C LYS A 8 -6.59 -41.04 31.72
N LYS A 9 -5.82 -41.41 32.75
CA LYS A 9 -4.39 -41.07 32.90
C LYS A 9 -3.59 -42.00 31.97
N ASP A 10 -2.82 -41.45 31.07
CA ASP A 10 -1.70 -42.16 30.45
C ASP A 10 -0.47 -41.27 30.43
N GLY A 11 0.60 -41.73 31.02
CA GLY A 11 1.98 -41.37 30.67
C GLY A 11 2.69 -40.31 31.51
N LEU A 12 2.84 -40.52 32.84
CA LEU A 12 3.92 -39.91 33.61
C LEU A 12 5.13 -40.86 33.61
N VAL A 13 6.17 -40.46 32.86
CA VAL A 13 7.51 -41.05 32.96
C VAL A 13 8.09 -40.53 34.28
N GLY A 14 8.31 -41.45 35.25
CA GLY A 14 8.87 -41.12 36.53
C GLY A 14 10.35 -40.75 36.43
N PHE A 15 10.71 -39.62 37.03
CA PHE A 15 12.08 -39.30 37.43
C PHE A 15 12.17 -39.59 38.93
N GLU A 16 12.78 -40.72 39.32
CA GLU A 16 13.28 -40.95 40.66
C GLU A 16 14.67 -40.28 40.76
N GLY A 17 14.77 -39.22 41.54
CA GLY A 17 16.03 -38.60 41.94
C GLY A 17 15.80 -37.79 43.22
N GLY A 18 16.42 -38.25 44.34
CA GLY A 18 16.22 -37.84 45.72
C GLY A 18 16.17 -36.35 45.97
N VAL A 19 15.20 -35.97 46.76
CA VAL A 19 14.93 -34.57 47.11
C VAL A 19 15.53 -34.30 48.49
N ASP A 20 16.59 -33.53 48.52
CA ASP A 20 16.93 -32.70 49.66
C ASP A 20 16.11 -31.40 49.54
N GLY A 21 15.25 -31.13 50.51
CA GLY A 21 14.25 -30.04 50.43
C GLY A 21 14.86 -28.63 50.58
N ARG A 22 15.69 -28.22 49.62
CA ARG A 22 16.17 -26.86 49.52
C ARG A 22 15.26 -26.08 48.55
N VAL A 23 14.63 -25.04 49.06
CA VAL A 23 14.01 -24.02 48.24
C VAL A 23 15.11 -23.45 47.35
N LEU A 24 15.05 -23.72 46.05
CA LEU A 24 15.95 -23.13 45.05
C LEU A 24 15.69 -21.62 44.99
N ASP A 25 16.68 -20.86 45.49
CA ASP A 25 16.70 -19.41 45.28
C ASP A 25 16.83 -19.14 43.78
N LEU A 26 15.97 -18.26 43.25
CA LEU A 26 15.93 -17.94 41.84
C LEU A 26 17.27 -17.38 41.32
N ASP A 27 18.00 -16.64 42.14
CA ASP A 27 19.32 -16.10 41.80
C ASP A 27 20.39 -17.21 41.63
N THR A 28 20.26 -18.31 42.40
CA THR A 28 21.12 -19.49 42.27
C THR A 28 20.76 -20.33 41.05
N ALA A 29 19.45 -20.50 40.77
CA ALA A 29 18.98 -21.24 39.60
C ALA A 29 19.35 -20.55 38.25
N VAL A 30 19.47 -19.24 38.25
CA VAL A 30 19.96 -18.46 37.08
C VAL A 30 21.48 -18.56 36.93
N LYS A 31 22.24 -18.58 38.06
CA LYS A 31 23.70 -18.74 38.05
C LYS A 31 24.12 -20.16 37.65
N ASP A 32 23.34 -21.14 38.03
CA ASP A 32 23.65 -22.57 37.78
C ASP A 32 23.10 -23.07 36.44
N GLY A 33 22.54 -22.16 35.58
CA GLY A 33 22.07 -22.52 34.25
C GLY A 33 20.80 -23.41 34.20
N VAL A 34 20.14 -23.66 35.31
CA VAL A 34 18.93 -24.51 35.40
C VAL A 34 17.71 -23.85 34.81
N LEU A 35 17.67 -22.51 34.75
CA LEU A 35 16.70 -21.70 34.01
C LEU A 35 17.40 -21.06 32.83
N GLY A 36 17.68 -21.83 31.77
CA GLY A 36 17.96 -21.40 30.40
C GLY A 36 18.86 -20.18 30.23
N GLY A 37 19.98 -20.11 30.97
CA GLY A 37 21.05 -19.19 30.64
C GLY A 37 21.73 -19.64 29.35
N VAL A 38 21.51 -18.94 28.25
CA VAL A 38 22.31 -19.13 27.05
C VAL A 38 23.72 -18.64 27.40
N GLU A 39 24.64 -19.58 27.66
CA GLU A 39 26.07 -19.29 27.60
C GLU A 39 26.38 -18.78 26.18
N LEU A 40 26.63 -17.50 26.09
CA LEU A 40 27.31 -16.91 24.94
C LEU A 40 28.73 -17.48 24.94
N GLY A 41 28.91 -18.54 24.14
CA GLY A 41 30.22 -19.13 23.88
C GLY A 41 31.22 -18.04 23.50
N GLY A 42 32.29 -17.95 24.30
CA GLY A 42 33.34 -16.97 24.16
C GLY A 42 34.05 -17.04 22.82
N CYS A 43 34.04 -15.95 22.12
CA CYS A 43 35.13 -15.53 21.21
C CYS A 43 35.35 -14.02 21.40
N GLY A 44 36.45 -13.71 22.03
CA GLY A 44 37.24 -12.50 21.86
C GLY A 44 36.63 -11.13 22.09
N GLY A 45 36.86 -10.52 23.26
CA GLY A 45 37.17 -9.10 23.40
C GLY A 45 36.21 -8.06 22.86
N GLY A 46 35.11 -7.81 23.58
CA GLY A 46 34.31 -6.62 23.39
C GLY A 46 33.43 -6.43 24.63
N VAL A 47 33.54 -5.26 25.25
CA VAL A 47 32.68 -4.82 26.37
C VAL A 47 31.23 -5.08 26.01
N GLY A 48 30.60 -6.07 26.67
CA GLY A 48 29.20 -6.40 26.44
C GLY A 48 28.32 -5.19 26.75
N GLU A 49 27.86 -4.50 25.72
CA GLU A 49 26.81 -3.50 25.85
C GLU A 49 25.61 -4.16 26.53
N LYS A 50 25.30 -3.76 27.76
CA LYS A 50 24.05 -4.16 28.41
C LYS A 50 22.92 -3.71 27.49
N LEU A 51 22.21 -4.69 26.89
CA LEU A 51 21.07 -4.42 26.03
C LEU A 51 20.02 -3.67 26.86
N ASP A 52 19.70 -2.45 26.44
CA ASP A 52 18.67 -1.66 27.08
C ASP A 52 17.27 -2.18 26.65
N LEU A 53 16.46 -2.55 27.64
CA LEU A 53 15.11 -3.09 27.39
C LEU A 53 14.27 -2.12 26.57
N LYS A 54 14.36 -0.82 26.85
CA LYS A 54 13.62 0.21 26.13
C LYS A 54 14.00 0.22 24.63
N LYS A 55 15.30 0.19 24.34
CA LYS A 55 15.82 0.13 22.98
C LYS A 55 15.37 -1.15 22.25
N MET A 56 15.37 -2.30 22.92
CA MET A 56 14.89 -3.56 22.34
C MET A 56 13.39 -3.50 22.00
N ILE A 57 12.56 -2.91 22.85
CA ILE A 57 11.12 -2.75 22.62
C ILE A 57 10.88 -1.84 21.39
N GLU A 58 11.58 -0.71 21.32
CA GLU A 58 11.43 0.25 20.21
C GLU A 58 11.91 -0.35 18.86
N GLU A 59 13.05 -1.03 18.82
CA GLU A 59 13.60 -1.60 17.58
C GLU A 59 12.83 -2.82 17.08
N LEU A 60 12.30 -3.66 17.98
CA LEU A 60 11.57 -4.87 17.60
C LEU A 60 10.17 -4.57 17.05
N ASN A 61 9.49 -3.55 17.57
CA ASN A 61 8.12 -3.15 17.18
C ASN A 61 7.20 -4.34 16.85
N LEU A 62 7.10 -5.30 17.78
CA LEU A 62 6.41 -6.56 17.56
C LEU A 62 4.88 -6.36 17.62
N PRO A 63 4.12 -6.91 16.68
CA PRO A 63 2.66 -6.79 16.66
C PRO A 63 1.98 -7.63 17.76
N GLU A 64 2.64 -8.68 18.23
CA GLU A 64 2.12 -9.60 19.27
C GLU A 64 3.09 -9.69 20.44
N ILE A 65 2.74 -9.04 21.53
CA ILE A 65 3.43 -9.10 22.82
C ILE A 65 2.54 -9.85 23.80
N PRO A 66 3.06 -10.77 24.63
CA PRO A 66 2.27 -11.45 25.64
C PRO A 66 1.52 -10.46 26.55
N SER A 67 0.22 -10.67 26.74
CA SER A 67 -0.64 -9.75 27.50
C SER A 67 -0.17 -9.54 28.95
N VAL A 68 0.50 -10.52 29.53
CA VAL A 68 1.08 -10.44 30.89
C VAL A 68 2.22 -9.40 30.99
N PHE A 69 2.81 -8.98 29.87
CA PHE A 69 3.85 -7.95 29.81
C PHE A 69 3.30 -6.55 29.64
N ILE A 70 2.01 -6.43 29.38
CA ILE A 70 1.33 -5.17 29.07
C ILE A 70 0.74 -4.57 30.36
N CYS A 71 1.06 -3.30 30.62
CA CYS A 71 0.47 -2.57 31.75
C CYS A 71 -1.01 -2.31 31.51
N PRO A 72 -1.91 -2.69 32.43
CA PRO A 72 -3.36 -2.46 32.26
C PRO A 72 -3.77 -0.97 32.19
N ILE A 73 -2.91 -0.05 32.66
CA ILE A 73 -3.20 1.39 32.65
C ILE A 73 -2.83 2.03 31.30
N SER A 74 -1.57 1.80 30.84
CA SER A 74 -1.06 2.44 29.62
C SER A 74 -1.24 1.62 28.35
N LEU A 75 -1.53 0.32 28.48
CA LEU A 75 -1.57 -0.65 27.37
C LEU A 75 -0.23 -0.79 26.64
N GLU A 76 0.86 -0.43 27.31
CA GLU A 76 2.24 -0.54 26.82
C GLU A 76 3.01 -1.61 27.59
N THR A 77 4.12 -2.09 27.02
CA THR A 77 5.01 -3.05 27.68
C THR A 77 5.64 -2.46 28.92
N MET A 78 5.55 -3.18 30.05
CA MET A 78 6.13 -2.76 31.32
C MET A 78 7.66 -2.81 31.27
N GLN A 79 8.29 -1.75 31.78
CA GLN A 79 9.75 -1.64 31.92
C GLN A 79 10.20 -1.74 33.37
N ASP A 80 9.37 -1.29 34.32
CA ASP A 80 9.59 -1.40 35.76
C ASP A 80 8.30 -1.93 36.42
N PRO A 81 7.99 -3.24 36.26
CA PRO A 81 6.75 -3.81 36.77
C PRO A 81 6.74 -3.86 38.31
N VAL A 82 5.65 -3.38 38.90
CA VAL A 82 5.40 -3.42 40.35
C VAL A 82 4.04 -4.03 40.62
N THR A 83 3.96 -4.80 41.73
CA THR A 83 2.75 -5.49 42.12
C THR A 83 2.15 -4.85 43.38
N LEU A 84 0.84 -4.64 43.37
CA LEU A 84 0.05 -4.16 44.50
C LEU A 84 -0.34 -5.29 45.48
N CYS A 85 -0.84 -4.93 46.63
CA CYS A 85 -1.39 -5.89 47.64
C CYS A 85 -2.55 -6.73 47.10
N THR A 86 -3.22 -6.30 45.99
CA THR A 86 -4.26 -7.04 45.26
C THR A 86 -3.69 -8.12 44.32
N GLY A 87 -2.37 -8.26 44.22
CA GLY A 87 -1.71 -9.17 43.28
C GLY A 87 -1.66 -8.67 41.83
N GLN A 88 -2.23 -7.51 41.50
CA GLN A 88 -2.18 -6.94 40.16
C GLN A 88 -0.87 -6.20 39.93
N THR A 89 -0.32 -6.35 38.72
CA THR A 89 0.97 -5.76 38.34
C THR A 89 0.77 -4.63 37.31
N TYR A 90 1.51 -3.55 37.49
CA TYR A 90 1.45 -2.32 36.69
C TYR A 90 2.86 -1.80 36.40
N GLU A 91 2.99 -0.94 35.40
CA GLU A 91 4.16 -0.09 35.25
C GLU A 91 4.23 0.88 36.43
N LYS A 92 5.39 0.96 37.09
CA LYS A 92 5.61 1.76 38.29
C LYS A 92 5.23 3.23 38.14
N THR A 93 5.63 3.85 37.05
CA THR A 93 5.33 5.26 36.79
C THR A 93 3.83 5.52 36.66
N ASN A 94 3.10 4.57 36.09
CA ASN A 94 1.66 4.71 35.85
C ASN A 94 0.87 4.53 37.15
N ILE A 95 1.22 3.57 37.97
CA ILE A 95 0.50 3.36 39.25
C ILE A 95 0.81 4.45 40.27
N LEU A 96 2.05 4.94 40.31
CA LEU A 96 2.38 6.07 41.16
C LEU A 96 1.64 7.36 40.73
N LYS A 97 1.45 7.56 39.43
CA LYS A 97 0.62 8.64 38.92
C LYS A 97 -0.84 8.49 39.32
N TRP A 98 -1.40 7.27 39.30
CA TRP A 98 -2.75 6.97 39.78
C TRP A 98 -2.92 7.35 41.26
N PHE A 99 -1.97 7.01 42.11
CA PHE A 99 -1.97 7.40 43.52
C PHE A 99 -1.84 8.92 43.73
N SER A 100 -1.01 9.60 42.91
CA SER A 100 -0.83 11.06 42.98
C SER A 100 -2.12 11.84 42.65
N LEU A 101 -3.05 11.22 41.90
CA LEU A 101 -4.37 11.76 41.62
C LEU A 101 -5.39 11.53 42.73
N GLY A 102 -4.95 10.93 43.87
CA GLY A 102 -5.81 10.68 45.05
C GLY A 102 -6.63 9.39 44.98
N HIS A 103 -6.31 8.50 44.01
CA HIS A 103 -7.01 7.24 43.86
C HIS A 103 -6.28 6.12 44.62
N TYR A 104 -6.83 5.70 45.74
CA TYR A 104 -6.32 4.57 46.57
C TYR A 104 -7.07 3.28 46.30
N THR A 105 -7.38 3.01 45.04
CA THR A 105 -8.02 1.79 44.55
C THR A 105 -7.16 1.09 43.50
N CYS A 106 -7.27 -0.22 43.40
CA CYS A 106 -6.64 -0.97 42.30
C CYS A 106 -7.31 -0.66 40.98
N PRO A 107 -6.61 -0.15 39.95
CA PRO A 107 -7.23 0.26 38.68
C PRO A 107 -8.00 -0.85 37.95
N THR A 108 -7.58 -2.12 38.09
CA THR A 108 -8.22 -3.25 37.43
C THR A 108 -9.39 -3.83 38.22
N THR A 109 -9.24 -4.01 39.57
CA THR A 109 -10.25 -4.67 40.38
C THR A 109 -11.18 -3.70 41.11
N MET A 110 -10.84 -2.40 41.12
CA MET A 110 -11.54 -1.32 41.85
C MET A 110 -11.62 -1.54 43.36
N GLN A 111 -10.87 -2.48 43.93
CA GLN A 111 -10.77 -2.75 45.37
C GLN A 111 -9.97 -1.64 46.05
N GLU A 112 -10.43 -1.20 47.22
CA GLU A 112 -9.68 -0.26 48.05
C GLU A 112 -8.38 -0.92 48.51
N LEU A 113 -7.29 -0.17 48.45
CA LEU A 113 -5.98 -0.62 48.86
C LEU A 113 -5.80 -0.33 50.34
N TRP A 114 -5.47 -1.35 51.10
CA TRP A 114 -5.15 -1.25 52.54
C TRP A 114 -3.73 -0.71 52.78
N ASP A 115 -2.90 -0.74 51.73
CA ASP A 115 -1.53 -0.27 51.72
C ASP A 115 -1.22 0.25 50.30
N ASP A 116 -0.57 1.41 50.21
CA ASP A 116 -0.11 2.03 48.96
C ASP A 116 1.30 1.61 48.54
N THR A 117 1.88 0.64 49.29
CA THR A 117 3.20 0.11 48.94
C THR A 117 3.17 -0.65 47.61
N VAL A 118 4.17 -0.36 46.76
CA VAL A 118 4.39 -1.06 45.52
C VAL A 118 5.61 -1.96 45.62
N THR A 119 5.41 -3.26 45.39
CA THR A 119 6.48 -4.24 45.44
C THR A 119 7.05 -4.50 44.05
N PRO A 120 8.38 -4.28 43.81
CA PRO A 120 8.99 -4.56 42.51
C PRO A 120 8.80 -6.04 42.10
N ASN A 121 8.25 -6.27 40.92
CA ASN A 121 8.09 -7.62 40.36
C ASN A 121 9.30 -8.01 39.53
N ARG A 122 10.40 -8.38 40.22
CA ARG A 122 11.66 -8.76 39.57
C ARG A 122 11.51 -9.97 38.66
N THR A 123 10.70 -10.94 39.02
CA THR A 123 10.44 -12.13 38.20
C THR A 123 9.84 -11.74 36.84
N LEU A 124 8.80 -10.90 36.84
CA LEU A 124 8.18 -10.44 35.62
C LEU A 124 9.15 -9.55 34.79
N TYR A 125 9.92 -8.69 35.44
CA TYR A 125 10.98 -7.92 34.76
C TYR A 125 11.97 -8.84 34.03
N HIS A 126 12.47 -9.89 34.71
CA HIS A 126 13.39 -10.84 34.07
C HIS A 126 12.75 -11.62 32.93
N LEU A 127 11.48 -11.99 33.05
CA LEU A 127 10.74 -12.65 31.97
C LEU A 127 10.60 -11.72 30.74
N ILE A 128 10.20 -10.47 30.94
CA ILE A 128 10.09 -9.46 29.88
C ILE A 128 11.46 -9.27 29.21
N TYR A 129 12.51 -9.01 30.01
CA TYR A 129 13.86 -8.80 29.50
C TYR A 129 14.38 -10.00 28.72
N SER A 130 14.24 -11.22 29.25
CA SER A 130 14.69 -12.45 28.58
C SER A 130 13.96 -12.66 27.25
N TRP A 131 12.64 -12.46 27.25
CA TRP A 131 11.84 -12.63 26.04
C TRP A 131 12.24 -11.63 24.92
N PHE A 132 12.37 -10.34 25.28
CA PHE A 132 12.81 -9.32 24.34
C PHE A 132 14.26 -9.53 23.87
N SER A 133 15.17 -9.89 24.78
CA SER A 133 16.58 -10.19 24.45
C SER A 133 16.69 -11.35 23.46
N GLN A 134 15.94 -12.42 23.67
CA GLN A 134 15.93 -13.58 22.78
C GLN A 134 15.42 -13.20 21.37
N LYS A 135 14.32 -12.43 21.30
CA LYS A 135 13.77 -11.95 20.03
C LYS A 135 14.73 -11.00 19.32
N TYR A 136 15.39 -10.13 20.07
CA TYR A 136 16.35 -9.16 19.55
C TYR A 136 17.59 -9.84 18.94
N VAL A 137 18.15 -10.82 19.65
CA VAL A 137 19.27 -11.62 19.13
C VAL A 137 18.88 -12.40 17.89
N GLN A 138 17.69 -13.02 17.87
CA GLN A 138 17.19 -13.70 16.67
C GLN A 138 17.03 -12.74 15.49
N MET A 139 16.51 -11.53 15.74
CA MET A 139 16.35 -10.52 14.69
C MET A 139 17.72 -10.07 14.14
N LYS A 140 18.67 -9.78 15.01
CA LYS A 140 20.05 -9.41 14.59
C LYS A 140 20.68 -10.52 13.75
N LYS A 141 20.66 -11.77 14.23
CA LYS A 141 21.20 -12.90 13.51
C LYS A 141 20.58 -13.05 12.11
N ARG A 142 19.23 -13.00 12.01
CA ARG A 142 18.54 -13.03 10.70
C ARG A 142 18.95 -11.87 9.80
N SER A 143 19.18 -10.70 10.38
CA SER A 143 19.63 -9.51 9.65
C SER A 143 21.05 -9.68 9.10
N GLU A 144 21.97 -10.21 9.89
CA GLU A 144 23.35 -10.49 9.51
C GLU A 144 23.42 -11.61 8.45
N ASP A 145 22.66 -12.69 8.63
CA ASP A 145 22.55 -13.77 7.66
C ASP A 145 21.99 -13.25 6.32
N ALA A 146 20.99 -12.38 6.34
CA ALA A 146 20.42 -11.78 5.13
C ALA A 146 21.43 -10.84 4.43
N GLN A 147 22.22 -10.09 5.20
CA GLN A 147 23.25 -9.21 4.67
C GLN A 147 24.35 -10.03 3.98
N GLY A 148 24.92 -11.03 4.66
CA GLY A 148 25.92 -11.92 4.10
C GLY A 148 25.43 -12.63 2.83
N ARG A 149 24.19 -13.11 2.84
CA ARG A 149 23.61 -13.77 1.66
C ARG A 149 23.41 -12.80 0.49
N ALA A 150 23.04 -11.53 0.75
CA ALA A 150 22.92 -10.51 -0.30
C ALA A 150 24.26 -10.24 -0.97
N SER A 151 25.35 -10.08 -0.19
CA SER A 151 26.71 -9.90 -0.70
C SER A 151 27.16 -11.08 -1.56
N GLU A 152 26.96 -12.31 -1.09
CA GLU A 152 27.26 -13.52 -1.85
C GLU A 152 26.52 -13.56 -3.20
N LEU A 153 25.22 -13.29 -3.19
CA LEU A 153 24.39 -13.29 -4.40
C LEU A 153 24.85 -12.23 -5.39
N LEU A 154 25.29 -11.04 -4.94
CA LEU A 154 25.87 -10.02 -5.81
C LEU A 154 27.20 -10.46 -6.44
N ILE A 155 28.07 -11.16 -5.70
CA ILE A 155 29.31 -11.72 -6.22
C ILE A 155 29.02 -12.77 -7.29
N ILE A 156 28.06 -13.67 -7.01
CA ILE A 156 27.64 -14.69 -7.97
C ILE A 156 27.05 -14.03 -9.22
N LEU A 157 26.17 -13.03 -9.06
CA LEU A 157 25.48 -12.34 -10.16
C LEU A 157 26.44 -11.66 -11.13
N LYS A 158 27.58 -11.13 -10.66
CA LYS A 158 28.63 -10.54 -11.51
C LYS A 158 29.23 -11.54 -12.51
N LYS A 159 29.29 -12.82 -12.14
CA LYS A 159 29.88 -13.90 -12.95
C LYS A 159 28.84 -14.80 -13.62
N ALA A 160 27.61 -14.83 -13.09
CA ALA A 160 26.57 -15.76 -13.53
C ALA A 160 26.08 -15.46 -14.96
N LYS A 161 25.80 -16.52 -15.73
CA LYS A 161 25.21 -16.46 -17.06
C LYS A 161 24.05 -17.47 -17.18
N GLY A 162 23.18 -17.27 -18.15
CA GLY A 162 22.08 -18.21 -18.45
C GLY A 162 21.17 -18.47 -17.25
N GLN A 163 20.87 -19.73 -17.00
CA GLN A 163 19.91 -20.14 -15.96
C GLN A 163 20.37 -19.80 -14.53
N VAL A 164 21.70 -19.87 -14.27
CA VAL A 164 22.25 -19.52 -12.94
C VAL A 164 21.95 -18.05 -12.61
N ARG A 165 22.07 -17.15 -13.60
CA ARG A 165 21.74 -15.72 -13.40
C ARG A 165 20.28 -15.55 -13.02
N ILE A 166 19.35 -16.23 -13.69
CA ILE A 166 17.91 -16.13 -13.39
C ILE A 166 17.64 -16.65 -11.98
N GLN A 167 18.23 -17.76 -11.58
CA GLN A 167 18.05 -18.34 -10.25
C GLN A 167 18.60 -17.39 -9.16
N THR A 168 19.79 -16.83 -9.36
CA THR A 168 20.40 -15.85 -8.46
C THR A 168 19.51 -14.61 -8.30
N LEU A 169 18.93 -14.10 -9.39
CA LEU A 169 17.99 -12.97 -9.35
C LEU A 169 16.72 -13.31 -8.59
N LYS A 170 16.17 -14.51 -8.75
CA LYS A 170 14.98 -14.95 -7.99
C LYS A 170 15.25 -15.00 -6.49
N GLU A 171 16.38 -15.56 -6.09
CA GLU A 171 16.78 -15.58 -4.67
C GLU A 171 16.99 -14.17 -4.15
N LEU A 172 17.65 -13.30 -4.92
CA LEU A 172 17.85 -11.90 -4.55
C LEU A 172 16.52 -11.15 -4.40
N ARG A 173 15.55 -11.39 -5.29
CA ARG A 173 14.19 -10.82 -5.19
C ARG A 173 13.49 -11.25 -3.90
N GLN A 174 13.54 -12.51 -3.54
CA GLN A 174 12.94 -13.02 -2.30
C GLN A 174 13.58 -12.37 -1.07
N LEU A 175 14.90 -12.25 -1.07
CA LEU A 175 15.65 -11.65 0.02
C LEU A 175 15.33 -10.16 0.19
N VAL A 176 15.28 -9.41 -0.91
CA VAL A 176 14.91 -7.98 -0.95
C VAL A 176 13.47 -7.76 -0.50
N GLY A 177 12.56 -8.68 -0.83
CA GLY A 177 11.16 -8.63 -0.40
C GLY A 177 10.99 -8.77 1.11
N SER A 178 11.80 -9.62 1.75
CA SER A 178 11.64 -9.99 3.16
C SER A 178 12.54 -9.21 4.14
N HIS A 179 13.70 -8.69 3.69
CA HIS A 179 14.71 -8.10 4.58
C HIS A 179 15.12 -6.68 4.17
N SER A 180 14.91 -5.71 5.06
CA SER A 180 15.34 -4.31 4.83
C SER A 180 16.86 -4.16 4.82
N THR A 181 17.58 -4.97 5.59
CA THR A 181 19.05 -5.00 5.63
C THR A 181 19.65 -5.43 4.30
N ALA A 182 19.09 -6.46 3.66
CA ALA A 182 19.51 -6.89 2.32
C ALA A 182 19.36 -5.76 1.28
N ARG A 183 18.28 -4.95 1.38
CA ARG A 183 18.10 -3.77 0.49
C ARG A 183 19.21 -2.76 0.66
N LYS A 184 19.59 -2.45 1.91
CA LYS A 184 20.70 -1.52 2.21
C LYS A 184 22.01 -2.06 1.64
N THR A 185 22.33 -3.34 1.92
CA THR A 185 23.56 -3.98 1.42
C THR A 185 23.66 -3.91 -0.11
N ILE A 186 22.56 -4.19 -0.83
CA ILE A 186 22.55 -4.13 -2.30
C ILE A 186 22.84 -2.70 -2.80
N ILE A 187 22.33 -1.68 -2.11
CA ILE A 187 22.59 -0.28 -2.46
C ILE A 187 24.04 0.07 -2.19
N ASP A 188 24.54 -0.25 -1.01
CA ASP A 188 25.88 0.12 -0.53
C ASP A 188 26.99 -0.58 -1.32
N GLU A 189 26.80 -1.82 -1.74
CA GLU A 189 27.75 -2.61 -2.53
C GLU A 189 27.66 -2.38 -4.06
N GLY A 190 26.89 -1.38 -4.49
CA GLY A 190 26.75 -1.05 -5.91
C GLY A 190 25.91 -2.04 -6.71
N GLY A 191 25.09 -2.87 -6.03
CA GLY A 191 24.20 -3.84 -6.68
C GLY A 191 23.18 -3.20 -7.60
N VAL A 192 22.74 -1.96 -7.32
CA VAL A 192 21.86 -1.20 -8.20
C VAL A 192 22.47 -0.99 -9.58
N ALA A 193 23.75 -0.55 -9.64
CA ALA A 193 24.44 -0.35 -10.92
C ALA A 193 24.57 -1.68 -11.70
N LEU A 194 24.86 -2.77 -11.00
CA LEU A 194 24.91 -4.12 -11.58
C LEU A 194 23.53 -4.52 -12.17
N LEU A 195 22.44 -4.33 -11.42
CA LEU A 195 21.09 -4.63 -11.90
C LEU A 195 20.71 -3.78 -13.11
N LEU A 196 21.04 -2.48 -13.10
CA LEU A 196 20.79 -1.58 -14.23
C LEU A 196 21.62 -1.96 -15.47
N SER A 197 22.80 -2.56 -15.32
CA SER A 197 23.60 -3.06 -16.44
C SER A 197 22.99 -4.29 -17.12
N LEU A 198 22.11 -5.02 -16.40
CA LEU A 198 21.38 -6.15 -16.92
C LEU A 198 20.10 -5.76 -17.69
N LEU A 199 19.71 -4.47 -17.67
CA LEU A 199 18.60 -3.94 -18.46
C LEU A 199 19.11 -3.28 -19.73
N GLY A 200 18.67 -3.75 -20.88
CA GLY A 200 19.04 -3.21 -22.17
C GLY A 200 18.34 -3.92 -23.35
N PRO A 201 18.65 -3.56 -24.58
CA PRO A 201 17.93 -4.05 -25.79
C PRO A 201 17.94 -5.57 -25.97
N PHE A 202 18.96 -6.23 -25.45
CA PHE A 202 19.16 -7.68 -25.58
C PHE A 202 18.83 -8.44 -24.27
N THR A 203 18.18 -7.79 -23.33
CA THR A 203 17.79 -8.44 -22.08
C THR A 203 16.67 -9.43 -22.33
N SER A 204 16.88 -10.69 -21.96
CA SER A 204 15.80 -11.69 -22.03
C SER A 204 14.69 -11.32 -21.05
N TYR A 205 13.45 -11.62 -21.41
CA TYR A 205 12.28 -11.40 -20.55
C TYR A 205 12.49 -11.96 -19.13
N ALA A 206 13.03 -13.18 -19.00
CA ALA A 206 13.24 -13.83 -17.71
C ALA A 206 14.23 -13.08 -16.80
N VAL A 207 15.27 -12.47 -17.35
CA VAL A 207 16.22 -11.66 -16.59
C VAL A 207 15.62 -10.30 -16.27
N GLY A 208 15.05 -9.61 -17.24
CA GLY A 208 14.51 -8.27 -17.08
C GLY A 208 13.35 -8.20 -16.07
N SER A 209 12.47 -9.21 -16.09
CA SER A 209 11.35 -9.29 -15.13
C SER A 209 11.82 -9.41 -13.68
N GLU A 210 12.83 -10.24 -13.40
CA GLU A 210 13.40 -10.36 -12.06
C GLU A 210 14.13 -9.07 -11.62
N VAL A 211 14.91 -8.46 -12.53
CA VAL A 211 15.59 -7.19 -12.27
C VAL A 211 14.60 -6.08 -11.93
N ILE A 212 13.51 -5.92 -12.70
CA ILE A 212 12.47 -4.92 -12.43
C ILE A 212 11.82 -5.18 -11.08
N ALA A 213 11.50 -6.44 -10.76
CA ALA A 213 10.89 -6.82 -9.49
C ALA A 213 11.79 -6.50 -8.28
N ILE A 214 13.13 -6.56 -8.45
CA ILE A 214 14.08 -6.15 -7.42
C ILE A 214 14.15 -4.63 -7.33
N LEU A 215 14.33 -3.92 -8.45
CA LEU A 215 14.51 -2.46 -8.48
C LEU A 215 13.32 -1.69 -7.87
N VAL A 216 12.09 -2.18 -8.04
CA VAL A 216 10.88 -1.58 -7.47
C VAL A 216 10.88 -1.59 -5.94
N ASN A 217 11.61 -2.53 -5.32
CA ASN A 217 11.72 -2.65 -3.87
C ASN A 217 12.95 -1.94 -3.30
N LEU A 218 13.78 -1.31 -4.14
CA LEU A 218 14.97 -0.57 -3.74
C LEU A 218 14.72 0.94 -3.78
N ASN A 219 15.33 1.67 -2.85
CA ASN A 219 15.37 3.13 -2.90
C ASN A 219 16.43 3.58 -3.90
N LEU A 220 16.00 3.90 -5.12
CA LEU A 220 16.90 4.33 -6.19
C LEU A 220 17.35 5.76 -5.98
N SER A 221 18.67 6.01 -6.08
CA SER A 221 19.23 7.36 -6.11
C SER A 221 18.84 8.10 -7.40
N SER A 222 18.96 9.42 -7.42
CA SER A 222 18.70 10.24 -8.62
C SER A 222 19.56 9.81 -9.81
N ASP A 223 20.83 9.48 -9.58
CA ASP A 223 21.75 9.00 -10.62
C ASP A 223 21.29 7.66 -11.20
N SER A 224 20.82 6.75 -10.33
CA SER A 224 20.28 5.45 -10.75
C SER A 224 19.01 5.61 -11.59
N LYS A 225 18.14 6.55 -11.22
CA LYS A 225 16.92 6.87 -11.97
C LYS A 225 17.26 7.54 -13.31
N SER A 226 18.22 8.47 -13.34
CA SER A 226 18.72 9.10 -14.58
C SER A 226 19.30 8.05 -15.54
N ASN A 227 20.05 7.09 -15.01
CA ASN A 227 20.57 5.97 -15.80
C ASN A 227 19.43 5.09 -16.36
N LEU A 228 18.38 4.86 -15.58
CA LEU A 228 17.21 4.07 -16.02
C LEU A 228 16.35 4.80 -17.06
N MET A 229 16.35 6.13 -17.07
CA MET A 229 15.65 6.95 -18.08
C MET A 229 16.29 6.90 -19.47
N GLN A 230 17.43 6.23 -19.66
CA GLN A 230 18.01 6.02 -20.98
C GLN A 230 17.02 5.31 -21.91
N PRO A 231 16.82 5.77 -23.18
CA PRO A 231 15.79 5.25 -24.08
C PRO A 231 15.81 3.74 -24.25
N ALA A 232 16.99 3.13 -24.35
CA ALA A 232 17.16 1.69 -24.49
C ALA A 232 16.64 0.88 -23.29
N LYS A 233 16.78 1.42 -22.09
CA LYS A 233 16.30 0.76 -20.85
C LYS A 233 14.80 0.94 -20.68
N VAL A 234 14.29 2.13 -20.95
CA VAL A 234 12.85 2.38 -20.94
C VAL A 234 12.15 1.49 -21.97
N SER A 235 12.69 1.36 -23.19
CA SER A 235 12.16 0.44 -24.20
C SER A 235 12.11 -0.99 -23.67
N SER A 236 13.20 -1.48 -23.06
CA SER A 236 13.23 -2.81 -22.44
C SER A 236 12.15 -3.00 -21.35
N VAL A 237 11.92 -1.99 -20.50
CA VAL A 237 10.84 -2.02 -19.50
C VAL A 237 9.45 -2.08 -20.16
N VAL A 238 9.25 -1.34 -21.26
CA VAL A 238 8.00 -1.36 -22.02
C VAL A 238 7.77 -2.69 -22.74
N ASP A 239 8.82 -3.31 -23.26
CA ASP A 239 8.74 -4.64 -23.88
C ASP A 239 8.34 -5.70 -22.85
N ILE A 240 8.94 -5.66 -21.66
CA ILE A 240 8.59 -6.54 -20.54
C ILE A 240 7.14 -6.28 -20.05
N LEU A 241 6.69 -5.03 -20.04
CA LEU A 241 5.30 -4.66 -19.73
C LEU A 241 4.31 -5.30 -20.72
N ASN A 242 4.65 -5.35 -22.02
CA ASN A 242 3.77 -5.95 -23.02
C ASN A 242 3.63 -7.47 -22.88
N GLU A 243 4.69 -8.17 -22.52
CA GLU A 243 4.75 -9.64 -22.48
C GLU A 243 4.45 -10.24 -21.09
N GLY A 244 4.59 -9.43 -20.03
CA GLY A 244 4.64 -9.92 -18.65
C GLY A 244 3.33 -10.46 -18.09
N SER A 245 3.47 -11.24 -16.98
CA SER A 245 2.37 -11.55 -16.08
C SER A 245 1.84 -10.25 -15.44
N ILE A 246 0.64 -10.30 -14.86
CA ILE A 246 0.04 -9.12 -14.22
C ILE A 246 0.93 -8.51 -13.12
N GLU A 247 1.60 -9.34 -12.33
CA GLU A 247 2.53 -8.89 -11.29
C GLU A 247 3.70 -8.09 -11.89
N ILE A 248 4.30 -8.60 -12.95
CA ILE A 248 5.42 -7.94 -13.64
C ILE A 248 4.95 -6.64 -14.32
N LYS A 249 3.78 -6.64 -14.95
CA LYS A 249 3.18 -5.43 -15.53
C LYS A 249 2.99 -4.33 -14.48
N VAL A 250 2.48 -4.70 -13.31
CA VAL A 250 2.32 -3.75 -12.18
C VAL A 250 3.68 -3.22 -11.72
N ASN A 251 4.72 -4.07 -11.65
CA ASN A 251 6.06 -3.65 -11.28
C ASN A 251 6.69 -2.70 -12.32
N CYS A 252 6.51 -2.97 -13.63
CA CYS A 252 6.93 -2.06 -14.69
C CYS A 252 6.25 -0.68 -14.54
N ILE A 253 4.95 -0.66 -14.29
CA ILE A 253 4.19 0.58 -14.07
C ILE A 253 4.70 1.34 -12.83
N ARG A 254 4.96 0.64 -11.71
CA ARG A 254 5.52 1.26 -10.50
C ARG A 254 6.88 1.89 -10.79
N LEU A 255 7.74 1.18 -11.51
CA LEU A 255 9.06 1.68 -11.89
C LEU A 255 8.94 2.95 -12.75
N ILE A 256 8.09 2.94 -13.80
CA ILE A 256 7.85 4.11 -14.65
C ILE A 256 7.31 5.29 -13.82
N LYS A 257 6.36 5.06 -12.90
CA LYS A 257 5.86 6.11 -12.00
C LYS A 257 6.96 6.75 -11.16
N THR A 258 7.89 5.92 -10.65
CA THR A 258 9.04 6.42 -9.87
C THR A 258 9.94 7.32 -10.70
N LEU A 259 10.13 7.03 -12.00
CA LEU A 259 10.91 7.86 -12.91
C LEU A 259 10.22 9.18 -13.23
N MET A 260 8.90 9.19 -13.39
CA MET A 260 8.12 10.40 -13.67
C MET A 260 8.19 11.46 -12.55
N GLY A 261 8.59 11.06 -11.34
CA GLY A 261 8.80 11.98 -10.21
C GLY A 261 10.11 12.77 -10.27
N GLU A 262 11.02 12.46 -11.21
CA GLU A 262 12.31 13.13 -11.33
C GLU A 262 12.21 14.44 -12.13
N LYS A 263 13.04 15.44 -11.77
CA LYS A 263 13.05 16.77 -12.40
C LYS A 263 13.46 16.71 -13.88
N ASP A 264 14.33 15.77 -14.23
CA ASP A 264 14.88 15.60 -15.58
C ASP A 264 14.02 14.69 -16.46
N PHE A 265 12.82 14.30 -15.97
CA PHE A 265 11.92 13.44 -16.72
C PHE A 265 11.37 14.16 -17.96
N ARG A 266 11.57 13.56 -19.12
CA ARG A 266 11.10 14.11 -20.40
C ARG A 266 9.82 13.43 -20.85
N ALA A 267 8.85 14.22 -21.33
CA ALA A 267 7.59 13.71 -21.84
C ALA A 267 7.75 12.73 -23.03
N GLU A 268 8.83 12.87 -23.81
CA GLU A 268 9.15 11.95 -24.91
C GLU A 268 9.32 10.50 -24.44
N THR A 269 9.81 10.31 -23.20
CA THR A 269 10.02 8.99 -22.60
C THR A 269 8.71 8.21 -22.46
N ILE A 270 7.59 8.90 -22.21
CA ILE A 270 6.25 8.33 -22.04
C ILE A 270 5.36 8.46 -23.27
N SER A 271 5.82 9.16 -24.32
CA SER A 271 5.11 9.30 -25.60
C SER A 271 5.22 8.06 -26.48
N SER A 272 5.72 6.95 -25.92
CA SER A 272 5.83 5.69 -26.65
C SER A 272 4.44 5.11 -26.94
N HIS A 273 4.14 4.91 -28.22
CA HIS A 273 2.92 4.23 -28.66
C HIS A 273 2.75 2.84 -28.01
N SER A 274 3.86 2.09 -27.91
CA SER A 274 3.88 0.76 -27.29
C SER A 274 3.48 0.81 -25.80
N LEU A 275 3.96 1.79 -25.02
CA LEU A 275 3.57 1.99 -23.62
C LEU A 275 2.08 2.26 -23.49
N LEU A 276 1.56 3.21 -24.28
CA LEU A 276 0.15 3.63 -24.20
C LEU A 276 -0.79 2.47 -24.59
N VAL A 277 -0.45 1.71 -25.63
CA VAL A 277 -1.20 0.52 -26.04
C VAL A 277 -1.16 -0.56 -24.95
N ALA A 278 0.00 -0.79 -24.31
CA ALA A 278 0.12 -1.75 -23.22
C ALA A 278 -0.77 -1.37 -22.04
N LEU A 279 -0.79 -0.09 -21.64
CA LEU A 279 -1.65 0.41 -20.57
C LEU A 279 -3.13 0.25 -20.95
N MET A 280 -3.54 0.58 -22.17
CA MET A 280 -4.91 0.40 -22.63
C MET A 280 -5.32 -1.08 -22.68
N ARG A 281 -4.43 -1.99 -23.04
CA ARG A 281 -4.68 -3.44 -22.97
C ARG A 281 -4.96 -3.87 -21.51
N LEU A 282 -4.18 -3.38 -20.55
CA LEU A 282 -4.40 -3.67 -19.13
C LEU A 282 -5.73 -3.12 -18.61
N VAL A 283 -6.12 -1.91 -19.01
CA VAL A 283 -7.41 -1.31 -18.64
C VAL A 283 -8.58 -2.09 -19.21
N ARG A 284 -8.43 -2.67 -20.42
CA ARG A 284 -9.47 -3.46 -21.11
C ARG A 284 -9.56 -4.90 -20.61
N ASP A 285 -8.55 -5.40 -19.91
CA ASP A 285 -8.50 -6.80 -19.46
C ASP A 285 -9.39 -7.03 -18.24
N ARG A 286 -10.64 -7.40 -18.48
CA ARG A 286 -11.61 -7.72 -17.42
C ARG A 286 -11.25 -8.97 -16.60
N LYS A 287 -10.35 -9.83 -17.09
CA LYS A 287 -9.89 -11.03 -16.37
C LYS A 287 -8.87 -10.70 -15.29
N GLN A 288 -8.21 -9.55 -15.40
CA GLN A 288 -7.12 -9.13 -14.51
C GLN A 288 -7.42 -7.75 -13.88
N PRO A 289 -8.45 -7.62 -13.02
CA PRO A 289 -8.88 -6.32 -12.46
C PRO A 289 -7.78 -5.62 -11.64
N ASN A 290 -6.83 -6.36 -11.09
CA ASN A 290 -5.68 -5.83 -10.34
C ASN A 290 -4.77 -4.93 -11.21
N GLY A 291 -4.86 -5.02 -12.54
CA GLY A 291 -4.14 -4.17 -13.48
C GLY A 291 -4.78 -2.81 -13.71
N HIS A 292 -6.08 -2.65 -13.47
CA HIS A 292 -6.81 -1.43 -13.80
C HIS A 292 -6.29 -0.22 -13.02
N LEU A 293 -6.19 -0.32 -11.70
CA LEU A 293 -5.76 0.78 -10.84
C LEU A 293 -4.33 1.28 -11.16
N PRO A 294 -3.31 0.40 -11.28
CA PRO A 294 -1.98 0.84 -11.69
C PRO A 294 -1.96 1.48 -13.07
N ALA A 295 -2.65 0.89 -14.06
CA ALA A 295 -2.65 1.38 -15.44
C ALA A 295 -3.35 2.75 -15.58
N LEU A 296 -4.55 2.89 -15.02
CA LEU A 296 -5.29 4.16 -14.99
C LEU A 296 -4.53 5.24 -14.19
N GLY A 297 -3.91 4.86 -13.08
CA GLY A 297 -3.09 5.76 -12.29
C GLY A 297 -1.85 6.26 -13.05
N LEU A 298 -1.23 5.43 -13.90
CA LEU A 298 -0.15 5.88 -14.77
C LEU A 298 -0.68 6.74 -15.93
N LEU A 299 -1.80 6.37 -16.57
CA LEU A 299 -2.44 7.17 -17.61
C LEU A 299 -2.84 8.56 -17.09
N LYS A 300 -3.35 8.66 -15.85
CA LYS A 300 -3.62 9.96 -15.20
C LYS A 300 -2.38 10.84 -15.18
N LEU A 301 -1.23 10.31 -14.73
CA LEU A 301 0.03 11.05 -14.68
C LEU A 301 0.51 11.46 -16.07
N ILE A 302 0.41 10.56 -17.05
CA ILE A 302 0.78 10.84 -18.45
C ILE A 302 -0.10 11.96 -19.04
N CYS A 303 -1.40 11.96 -18.75
CA CYS A 303 -2.34 12.97 -19.23
C CYS A 303 -2.10 14.39 -18.67
N ILE A 304 -1.27 14.57 -17.63
CA ILE A 304 -0.85 15.90 -17.18
C ILE A 304 -0.08 16.61 -18.32
N HIS A 305 0.69 15.86 -19.11
CA HIS A 305 1.44 16.36 -20.26
C HIS A 305 0.52 16.52 -21.46
N LYS A 306 0.14 17.79 -21.78
CA LYS A 306 -0.85 18.09 -22.83
C LYS A 306 -0.50 17.50 -24.20
N GLN A 307 0.78 17.49 -24.56
CA GLN A 307 1.30 16.98 -25.84
C GLN A 307 1.07 15.48 -26.05
N VAL A 308 0.85 14.70 -24.98
CA VAL A 308 0.61 13.25 -25.08
C VAL A 308 -0.88 12.92 -25.26
N ARG A 309 -1.79 13.88 -24.97
CA ARG A 309 -3.24 13.64 -25.01
C ARG A 309 -3.74 13.27 -26.40
N SER A 310 -3.31 13.99 -27.43
CA SER A 310 -3.68 13.69 -28.84
C SER A 310 -3.18 12.28 -29.24
N LEU A 311 -2.00 11.87 -28.77
CA LEU A 311 -1.47 10.53 -29.02
C LEU A 311 -2.33 9.44 -28.32
N ILE A 312 -2.82 9.68 -27.08
CA ILE A 312 -3.72 8.76 -26.38
C ILE A 312 -5.05 8.65 -27.14
N VAL A 313 -5.56 9.73 -27.69
CA VAL A 313 -6.75 9.71 -28.54
C VAL A 313 -6.51 8.92 -29.83
N SER A 314 -5.38 9.12 -30.51
CA SER A 314 -5.07 8.46 -31.78
C SER A 314 -4.92 6.94 -31.67
N ILE A 315 -4.55 6.41 -30.49
CA ILE A 315 -4.56 4.95 -30.24
C ILE A 315 -5.97 4.39 -29.98
N GLY A 316 -7.01 5.20 -30.06
CA GLY A 316 -8.39 4.79 -29.84
C GLY A 316 -8.75 4.54 -28.39
N ALA A 317 -8.22 5.32 -27.44
CA ALA A 317 -8.44 5.12 -25.99
C ALA A 317 -9.85 5.54 -25.55
N VAL A 318 -10.52 6.46 -26.21
CA VAL A 318 -11.80 7.05 -25.77
C VAL A 318 -12.94 6.01 -25.70
N PRO A 319 -13.31 5.28 -26.78
CA PRO A 319 -14.44 4.38 -26.74
C PRO A 319 -14.32 3.30 -25.67
N PRO A 320 -13.18 2.58 -25.52
CA PRO A 320 -13.04 1.57 -24.46
C PRO A 320 -13.17 2.14 -23.05
N LEU A 321 -12.64 3.34 -22.78
CA LEU A 321 -12.75 3.98 -21.47
C LEU A 321 -14.20 4.36 -21.15
N VAL A 322 -14.94 4.91 -22.12
CA VAL A 322 -16.37 5.24 -22.00
C VAL A 322 -17.21 4.00 -21.71
N GLU A 323 -16.91 2.87 -22.37
CA GLU A 323 -17.63 1.62 -22.16
C GLU A 323 -17.32 0.95 -20.83
N LEU A 324 -16.06 0.99 -20.40
CA LEU A 324 -15.60 0.31 -19.20
C LEU A 324 -15.94 1.05 -17.92
N VAL A 325 -16.15 2.36 -17.97
CA VAL A 325 -16.31 3.19 -16.77
C VAL A 325 -17.34 2.68 -15.77
N HIS A 326 -18.43 2.07 -16.23
CA HIS A 326 -19.48 1.54 -15.36
C HIS A 326 -19.14 0.20 -14.67
N PHE A 327 -18.14 -0.50 -15.17
CA PHE A 327 -17.70 -1.80 -14.66
C PHE A 327 -16.52 -1.69 -13.71
N LEU A 328 -15.94 -0.50 -13.59
CA LEU A 328 -14.81 -0.23 -12.72
C LEU A 328 -15.27 -0.02 -11.28
N ASN A 329 -14.38 -0.33 -10.33
CA ASN A 329 -14.59 0.06 -8.95
C ASN A 329 -14.53 1.60 -8.80
N PRO A 330 -15.04 2.19 -7.69
CA PRO A 330 -15.13 3.63 -7.52
C PRO A 330 -13.80 4.38 -7.74
N GLU A 331 -12.69 3.84 -7.28
CA GLU A 331 -11.37 4.44 -7.40
C GLU A 331 -10.89 4.43 -8.86
N CYS A 332 -10.99 3.30 -9.54
CA CYS A 332 -10.65 3.21 -10.96
C CYS A 332 -11.59 4.05 -11.83
N MET A 333 -12.85 4.18 -11.45
CA MET A 333 -13.83 5.00 -12.17
C MET A 333 -13.44 6.49 -12.12
N GLU A 334 -13.05 6.99 -10.95
CA GLU A 334 -12.58 8.37 -10.81
C GLU A 334 -11.34 8.64 -11.68
N LEU A 335 -10.39 7.70 -11.71
CA LEU A 335 -9.22 7.79 -12.57
C LEU A 335 -9.58 7.78 -14.08
N ALA A 336 -10.49 6.91 -14.48
CA ALA A 336 -10.94 6.83 -15.88
C ALA A 336 -11.66 8.11 -16.32
N LEU A 337 -12.51 8.67 -15.47
CA LEU A 337 -13.17 9.94 -15.69
C LEU A 337 -12.18 11.10 -15.78
N PHE A 338 -11.16 11.13 -14.92
CA PHE A 338 -10.08 12.11 -15.01
C PHE A 338 -9.36 12.02 -16.37
N VAL A 339 -9.04 10.80 -16.83
CA VAL A 339 -8.38 10.62 -18.13
C VAL A 339 -9.27 11.10 -19.26
N LEU A 340 -10.56 10.72 -19.29
CA LEU A 340 -11.51 11.18 -20.31
C LEU A 340 -11.68 12.71 -20.31
N ASP A 341 -11.76 13.33 -19.12
CA ASP A 341 -11.83 14.78 -18.98
C ASP A 341 -10.56 15.45 -19.49
N ALA A 342 -9.37 14.92 -19.16
CA ALA A 342 -8.11 15.41 -19.72
C ALA A 342 -8.06 15.30 -21.25
N LEU A 343 -8.58 14.22 -21.83
CA LEU A 343 -8.67 14.03 -23.28
C LEU A 343 -9.69 14.99 -23.92
N SER A 344 -10.77 15.36 -23.23
CA SER A 344 -11.74 16.34 -23.73
C SER A 344 -11.15 17.75 -23.94
N SER A 345 -9.99 18.02 -23.35
CA SER A 345 -9.31 19.31 -23.49
C SER A 345 -8.67 19.54 -24.87
N VAL A 346 -8.40 18.45 -25.61
CA VAL A 346 -7.85 18.53 -26.98
C VAL A 346 -8.96 18.37 -28.03
N PRO A 347 -8.84 19.01 -29.21
CA PRO A 347 -9.87 18.96 -30.27
C PRO A 347 -10.24 17.53 -30.68
N GLU A 348 -9.23 16.71 -30.96
CA GLU A 348 -9.40 15.30 -31.37
C GLU A 348 -10.11 14.47 -30.31
N GLY A 349 -9.86 14.77 -29.04
CA GLY A 349 -10.52 14.10 -27.93
C GLY A 349 -11.99 14.47 -27.79
N ARG A 350 -12.35 15.73 -28.04
CA ARG A 350 -13.76 16.17 -28.08
C ARG A 350 -14.53 15.49 -29.19
N GLU A 351 -13.94 15.42 -30.39
CA GLU A 351 -14.55 14.72 -31.53
C GLU A 351 -14.74 13.21 -31.19
N ALA A 352 -13.70 12.53 -30.69
CA ALA A 352 -13.78 11.13 -30.33
C ALA A 352 -14.84 10.86 -29.25
N LEU A 353 -15.02 11.78 -28.28
CA LEU A 353 -16.05 11.68 -27.24
C LEU A 353 -17.45 11.91 -27.82
N LYS A 354 -17.62 12.86 -28.77
CA LYS A 354 -18.87 13.14 -29.46
C LYS A 354 -19.30 11.93 -30.32
N ASP A 355 -18.38 11.37 -31.07
CA ASP A 355 -18.63 10.24 -31.96
C ASP A 355 -18.94 8.93 -31.24
N CYS A 356 -18.56 8.82 -29.96
CA CYS A 356 -18.89 7.67 -29.13
C CYS A 356 -20.31 7.79 -28.56
N GLN A 357 -21.26 7.05 -29.13
CA GLN A 357 -22.69 7.10 -28.78
C GLN A 357 -22.99 6.93 -27.28
N ASN A 358 -22.16 6.18 -26.56
CA ASN A 358 -22.34 5.90 -25.13
C ASN A 358 -21.77 6.99 -24.21
N THR A 359 -21.07 8.00 -24.73
CA THR A 359 -20.45 9.06 -23.91
C THR A 359 -21.50 9.80 -23.09
N ILE A 360 -22.48 10.41 -23.73
CA ILE A 360 -23.50 11.23 -23.06
C ILE A 360 -24.33 10.39 -22.08
N PRO A 361 -24.95 9.26 -22.48
CA PRO A 361 -25.72 8.44 -21.55
C PRO A 361 -24.91 7.96 -20.34
N ASN A 362 -23.66 7.57 -20.55
CA ASN A 362 -22.81 7.07 -19.47
C ASN A 362 -22.41 8.20 -18.51
N MET A 363 -22.02 9.37 -19.01
CA MET A 363 -21.68 10.51 -18.16
C MET A 363 -22.89 10.99 -17.35
N VAL A 364 -24.10 11.05 -17.95
CA VAL A 364 -25.33 11.41 -17.22
C VAL A 364 -25.63 10.43 -16.08
N LYS A 365 -25.48 9.13 -16.30
CA LYS A 365 -25.68 8.10 -15.25
C LYS A 365 -24.71 8.26 -14.08
N LEU A 366 -23.52 8.80 -14.30
CA LEU A 366 -22.48 8.95 -13.28
C LEU A 366 -22.61 10.23 -12.43
N LEU A 367 -23.41 11.20 -12.88
CA LEU A 367 -23.68 12.40 -12.10
C LEU A 367 -24.33 12.04 -10.75
N MET A 368 -23.78 12.55 -9.66
CA MET A 368 -24.25 12.36 -8.28
C MET A 368 -24.26 10.90 -7.77
N ARG A 369 -23.52 10.01 -8.44
CA ARG A 369 -23.59 8.57 -8.09
C ARG A 369 -22.49 8.14 -7.12
N ILE A 370 -21.27 8.70 -7.18
CA ILE A 370 -20.10 8.18 -6.47
C ILE A 370 -19.44 9.24 -5.61
N SER A 371 -18.77 10.22 -6.24
CA SER A 371 -18.06 11.29 -5.56
C SER A 371 -18.28 12.63 -6.25
N GLU A 372 -17.97 13.73 -5.54
CA GLU A 372 -18.00 15.05 -6.13
C GLU A 372 -16.99 15.19 -7.28
N ASN A 373 -15.81 14.55 -7.16
CA ASN A 373 -14.81 14.52 -8.23
C ASN A 373 -15.32 13.81 -9.49
N CYS A 374 -15.98 12.66 -9.33
CA CYS A 374 -16.61 11.97 -10.47
C CYS A 374 -17.66 12.85 -11.14
N THR A 375 -18.48 13.55 -10.36
CA THR A 375 -19.49 14.49 -10.86
C THR A 375 -18.83 15.66 -11.61
N ARG A 376 -17.73 16.20 -11.09
CA ARG A 376 -16.96 17.29 -11.72
C ARG A 376 -16.43 16.90 -13.09
N HIS A 377 -15.77 15.74 -13.18
CA HIS A 377 -15.23 15.25 -14.46
C HIS A 377 -16.35 14.92 -15.46
N ALA A 378 -17.42 14.26 -15.02
CA ALA A 378 -18.56 13.96 -15.90
C ALA A 378 -19.23 15.23 -16.44
N LEU A 379 -19.42 16.27 -15.61
CA LEU A 379 -19.91 17.59 -16.05
C LEU A 379 -18.99 18.27 -17.05
N SER A 380 -17.67 18.20 -16.81
CA SER A 380 -16.68 18.78 -17.70
C SER A 380 -16.70 18.12 -19.10
N ILE A 381 -16.81 16.79 -19.13
CA ILE A 381 -16.93 16.01 -20.37
C ILE A 381 -18.22 16.37 -21.11
N LEU A 382 -19.38 16.36 -20.41
CA LEU A 382 -20.66 16.73 -20.99
C LEU A 382 -20.65 18.15 -21.54
N TRP A 383 -20.08 19.10 -20.79
CA TRP A 383 -19.92 20.48 -21.25
C TRP A 383 -19.11 20.55 -22.54
N SER A 384 -17.96 19.85 -22.60
CA SER A 384 -17.07 19.85 -23.74
C SER A 384 -17.75 19.31 -25.03
N VAL A 385 -18.55 18.24 -24.88
CA VAL A 385 -19.25 17.57 -25.98
C VAL A 385 -20.46 18.37 -26.41
N CYS A 386 -21.32 18.83 -25.47
CA CYS A 386 -22.51 19.63 -25.82
C CYS A 386 -22.16 21.00 -26.39
N LYS A 387 -21.02 21.60 -26.00
CA LYS A 387 -20.55 22.87 -26.60
C LYS A 387 -20.05 22.69 -28.00
N LEU A 388 -19.53 21.52 -28.38
CA LEU A 388 -19.02 21.23 -29.74
C LEU A 388 -20.14 21.11 -30.75
N SER A 389 -21.25 20.44 -30.43
CA SER A 389 -22.42 20.24 -31.26
C SER A 389 -23.69 20.44 -30.44
N PRO A 390 -24.11 21.71 -30.17
CA PRO A 390 -25.18 21.99 -29.21
C PRO A 390 -26.53 21.37 -29.57
N GLU A 391 -26.94 21.40 -30.83
CA GLU A 391 -28.24 20.90 -31.27
C GLU A 391 -28.34 19.37 -31.13
N GLU A 392 -27.38 18.65 -31.68
CA GLU A 392 -27.32 17.18 -31.65
C GLU A 392 -27.12 16.62 -30.25
N CYS A 393 -26.09 17.10 -29.56
CA CYS A 393 -25.71 16.56 -28.26
C CYS A 393 -26.68 16.96 -27.13
N SER A 394 -27.31 18.13 -27.21
CA SER A 394 -28.32 18.54 -26.21
C SER A 394 -29.57 17.68 -26.29
N SER A 395 -30.01 17.27 -27.47
CA SER A 395 -31.13 16.37 -27.65
C SER A 395 -30.85 15.02 -26.94
N VAL A 396 -29.73 14.39 -27.30
CA VAL A 396 -29.30 13.11 -26.68
C VAL A 396 -29.14 13.23 -25.15
N ALA A 397 -28.60 14.35 -24.67
CA ALA A 397 -28.39 14.58 -23.26
C ALA A 397 -29.70 14.73 -22.46
N VAL A 398 -30.67 15.46 -23.01
CA VAL A 398 -31.98 15.64 -22.39
C VAL A 398 -32.74 14.31 -22.39
N ASP A 399 -32.67 13.55 -23.47
CA ASP A 399 -33.30 12.21 -23.56
C ASP A 399 -32.67 11.20 -22.59
N ALA A 400 -31.36 11.34 -22.30
CA ALA A 400 -30.69 10.58 -21.25
C ALA A 400 -31.02 11.05 -19.82
N GLY A 401 -31.84 12.08 -19.63
CA GLY A 401 -32.26 12.61 -18.33
C GLY A 401 -31.29 13.63 -17.70
N LEU A 402 -30.45 14.29 -18.50
CA LEU A 402 -29.45 15.24 -18.01
C LEU A 402 -30.09 16.39 -17.23
N ALA A 403 -31.20 16.96 -17.69
CA ALA A 403 -31.85 18.12 -17.06
C ALA A 403 -32.21 17.85 -15.58
N ALA A 404 -32.78 16.68 -15.29
CA ALA A 404 -33.10 16.27 -13.93
C ALA A 404 -31.85 16.11 -13.05
N LYS A 405 -30.79 15.52 -13.60
CA LYS A 405 -29.52 15.35 -12.88
C LYS A 405 -28.82 16.70 -12.60
N LEU A 406 -28.85 17.65 -13.52
CA LEU A 406 -28.29 18.98 -13.31
C LEU A 406 -29.03 19.75 -12.21
N LEU A 407 -30.37 19.66 -12.16
CA LEU A 407 -31.16 20.24 -11.08
C LEU A 407 -30.79 19.65 -9.72
N LEU A 408 -30.56 18.33 -9.65
CA LEU A 408 -30.08 17.68 -8.44
C LEU A 408 -28.70 18.19 -8.01
N VAL A 409 -27.76 18.39 -8.95
CA VAL A 409 -26.43 18.98 -8.67
C VAL A 409 -26.58 20.40 -8.10
N ILE A 410 -27.42 21.24 -8.72
CA ILE A 410 -27.65 22.63 -8.30
C ILE A 410 -28.26 22.70 -6.88
N GLN A 411 -29.16 21.79 -6.54
CA GLN A 411 -29.84 21.73 -5.25
C GLN A 411 -29.03 21.01 -4.16
N SER A 412 -27.97 20.30 -4.53
CA SER A 412 -27.15 19.50 -3.60
C SER A 412 -26.20 20.34 -2.75
N GLY A 413 -25.50 19.71 -1.83
CA GLY A 413 -24.40 20.29 -1.04
C GLY A 413 -23.07 20.49 -1.79
N CYS A 414 -23.01 20.25 -3.14
CA CYS A 414 -21.81 20.40 -3.92
C CYS A 414 -21.23 21.83 -3.92
N SER A 415 -19.97 21.96 -4.32
CA SER A 415 -19.27 23.25 -4.43
C SER A 415 -19.98 24.24 -5.35
N ALA A 416 -19.82 25.55 -5.08
CA ALA A 416 -20.41 26.63 -5.88
C ALA A 416 -19.99 26.55 -7.36
N GLU A 417 -18.75 26.17 -7.63
CA GLU A 417 -18.21 26.00 -8.99
C GLU A 417 -18.98 24.92 -9.78
N LEU A 418 -19.24 23.76 -9.13
CA LEU A 418 -20.01 22.67 -9.74
C LEU A 418 -21.45 23.06 -10.03
N LYS A 419 -22.10 23.78 -9.10
CA LYS A 419 -23.46 24.29 -9.28
C LYS A 419 -23.54 25.28 -10.44
N GLN A 420 -22.56 26.20 -10.56
CA GLN A 420 -22.48 27.13 -11.65
C GLN A 420 -22.32 26.41 -13.00
N ARG A 421 -21.38 25.46 -13.13
CA ARG A 421 -21.19 24.67 -14.34
C ARG A 421 -22.44 23.87 -14.72
N ALA A 422 -23.12 23.28 -13.71
CA ALA A 422 -24.39 22.60 -13.95
C ALA A 422 -25.47 23.54 -14.47
N ALA A 423 -25.58 24.76 -13.95
CA ALA A 423 -26.54 25.77 -14.40
C ALA A 423 -26.21 26.25 -15.84
N GLU A 424 -24.95 26.46 -16.16
CA GLU A 424 -24.51 26.83 -17.51
C GLU A 424 -24.85 25.73 -18.53
N LEU A 425 -24.58 24.46 -18.19
CA LEU A 425 -24.93 23.32 -19.05
C LEU A 425 -26.45 23.18 -19.21
N LEU A 426 -27.20 23.38 -18.14
CA LEU A 426 -28.67 23.37 -18.18
C LEU A 426 -29.19 24.46 -19.13
N LYS A 427 -28.62 25.67 -19.06
CA LYS A 427 -28.96 26.79 -19.97
C LYS A 427 -28.63 26.46 -21.44
N LEU A 428 -27.46 25.87 -21.69
CA LEU A 428 -27.05 25.45 -23.03
C LEU A 428 -28.06 24.42 -23.61
N CYS A 429 -28.45 23.44 -22.84
CA CYS A 429 -29.43 22.43 -23.27
C CYS A 429 -30.82 23.03 -23.47
N SER A 430 -31.27 23.97 -22.63
CA SER A 430 -32.60 24.60 -22.77
C SER A 430 -32.71 25.46 -24.00
N LEU A 431 -31.63 26.13 -24.45
CA LEU A 431 -31.61 26.92 -25.64
C LEU A 431 -31.71 26.12 -26.97
N ASN A 432 -31.32 24.86 -26.91
CA ASN A 432 -31.24 23.95 -28.05
C ASN A 432 -32.30 22.82 -28.00
N TYR A 433 -33.33 22.97 -27.17
CA TYR A 433 -34.43 22.00 -27.03
C TYR A 433 -35.76 22.71 -26.91
N SER A 434 -36.85 22.15 -27.46
CA SER A 434 -38.14 22.82 -27.41
C SER A 434 -38.64 22.97 -25.98
N ASP A 435 -39.07 24.16 -25.57
CA ASP A 435 -39.39 24.54 -24.19
C ASP A 435 -40.42 23.63 -23.49
N THR A 436 -41.45 23.21 -24.26
CA THR A 436 -42.54 22.35 -23.72
C THR A 436 -42.04 20.97 -23.33
N ILE A 437 -41.18 20.35 -24.11
CA ILE A 437 -40.64 19.01 -23.88
C ILE A 437 -39.56 19.06 -22.78
N PHE A 438 -38.75 20.11 -22.77
CA PHE A 438 -37.72 20.29 -21.73
C PHE A 438 -38.31 20.40 -20.33
N ILE A 439 -39.38 21.22 -20.15
CA ILE A 439 -40.10 21.39 -18.89
C ILE A 439 -40.76 20.07 -18.44
N SER A 440 -41.33 19.30 -19.36
CA SER A 440 -41.96 18.00 -19.03
C SER A 440 -40.93 16.99 -18.55
N LYS A 441 -39.76 16.93 -19.14
CA LYS A 441 -38.65 16.05 -18.73
C LYS A 441 -37.98 16.46 -17.41
N CYS A 442 -38.02 17.76 -17.04
CA CYS A 442 -37.64 18.24 -15.72
C CYS A 442 -38.61 17.82 -14.60
N LYS A 443 -39.93 17.63 -14.94
CA LYS A 443 -40.95 17.24 -13.97
C LYS A 443 -40.97 15.73 -13.62
N LEU A 444 -40.34 14.88 -14.40
CA LEU A 444 -40.32 13.41 -14.23
C LEU A 444 -39.53 12.94 -13.00
N THR A 445 -38.91 13.82 -12.25
CA THR A 445 -38.09 13.45 -11.07
C THR A 445 -38.88 13.31 -9.76
N ARG A 446 -40.19 13.50 -9.76
CA ARG A 446 -41.02 13.27 -8.55
C ARG A 446 -41.39 11.82 -8.25
N THR A 447 -41.00 10.87 -9.09
CA THR A 447 -41.46 9.45 -9.00
C THR A 447 -40.32 8.46 -8.72
N ILE A 448 -39.11 8.92 -8.29
CA ILE A 448 -38.05 8.03 -7.82
C ILE A 448 -37.70 8.46 -6.39
N GLN A 449 -38.54 8.06 -5.47
CA GLN A 449 -38.20 7.88 -4.05
C GLN A 449 -37.92 6.40 -3.82
#